data_cd2b2747d53d7edd4a2d04bc9572e885
#
_entry.id   cd2b2747d53d7edd4a2d04bc9572e885
#
_cell.length_a   1.000
_cell.length_b   1.000
_cell.length_c   1.000
_cell.angle_alpha   90.00
_cell.angle_beta   90.00
_cell.angle_gamma   90.00
#
_symmetry.space_group_name_H-M   'P 1'
#
loop_
_entity.id
_entity.type
_entity.pdbx_description
1 polymer ?
#
loop_
_entity_poly.entity_id
_entity_poly.type
_entity_poly.pdbx_seq_one_letter_code
_entity_poly.pdbx_strand_id
1 'polypeptide(L)'
;MRTPSTLPPAVRRVLPWLLRWWALQAVLAVAGRLVARRKDEGDESTAGIRRVVALGGVELRPQNPELSRVRLDLLMAGARLDLTAVPKVPGGVDLTVRALMGGVSVRVPAGWHVWWACRGAGGVGVAEGADVFHTDDERGADLRVHADLLFAGVGLETAPQDDSWGR
;
A
#
# COMPACT_ATOMS: atom_id res chain seq x y z
N MET A 1 -49.96 17.67 20.42
CA MET A 1 -49.70 16.31 20.91
C MET A 1 -48.90 15.59 19.84
N ARG A 2 -47.59 15.31 20.06
CA ARG A 2 -46.75 14.56 19.15
C ARG A 2 -46.74 13.11 19.65
N THR A 3 -47.22 12.19 18.87
CA THR A 3 -47.20 10.75 19.14
C THR A 3 -45.72 10.25 19.09
N PRO A 4 -45.26 9.52 20.09
CA PRO A 4 -43.97 8.90 20.01
C PRO A 4 -44.00 7.80 18.94
N SER A 5 -43.17 7.91 17.92
CA SER A 5 -42.96 6.88 16.90
C SER A 5 -42.30 5.66 17.54
N THR A 6 -43.10 4.65 17.83
CA THR A 6 -42.60 3.36 18.31
C THR A 6 -41.93 2.62 17.14
N LEU A 7 -40.62 2.35 17.26
CA LEU A 7 -39.87 1.54 16.32
C LEU A 7 -40.54 0.16 16.14
N PRO A 8 -40.64 -0.36 14.89
CA PRO A 8 -41.26 -1.64 14.61
C PRO A 8 -40.49 -2.78 15.35
N PRO A 9 -41.22 -3.81 15.83
CA PRO A 9 -40.65 -4.86 16.68
C PRO A 9 -39.50 -5.63 16.03
N ALA A 10 -39.45 -5.70 14.71
CA ALA A 10 -38.33 -6.29 13.95
C ALA A 10 -37.01 -5.52 14.14
N VAL A 11 -37.05 -4.20 14.13
CA VAL A 11 -35.87 -3.34 14.31
C VAL A 11 -35.30 -3.49 15.73
N ARG A 12 -36.17 -3.69 16.72
CA ARG A 12 -35.77 -3.85 18.11
C ARG A 12 -34.98 -5.14 18.38
N ARG A 13 -35.19 -6.19 17.57
CA ARG A 13 -34.44 -7.46 17.66
C ARG A 13 -33.11 -7.43 16.93
N VAL A 14 -33.01 -6.69 15.84
CA VAL A 14 -31.80 -6.63 14.99
C VAL A 14 -30.79 -5.59 15.53
N LEU A 15 -31.30 -4.51 16.15
CA LEU A 15 -30.46 -3.41 16.65
C LEU A 15 -29.33 -3.86 17.60
N PRO A 16 -29.55 -4.75 18.60
CA PRO A 16 -28.45 -5.18 19.48
C PRO A 16 -27.39 -6.03 18.76
N TRP A 17 -27.78 -6.76 17.70
CA TRP A 17 -26.85 -7.51 16.87
C TRP A 17 -25.99 -6.59 16.00
N LEU A 18 -26.57 -5.56 15.42
CA LEU A 18 -25.86 -4.55 14.67
C LEU A 18 -24.89 -3.77 15.57
N LEU A 19 -25.32 -3.37 16.77
CA LEU A 19 -24.44 -2.68 17.71
C LEU A 19 -23.27 -3.55 18.17
N ARG A 20 -23.47 -4.84 18.41
CA ARG A 20 -22.40 -5.78 18.74
C ARG A 20 -21.45 -5.99 17.59
N TRP A 21 -21.97 -6.06 16.35
CA TRP A 21 -21.16 -6.16 15.15
C TRP A 21 -20.29 -4.91 14.96
N TRP A 22 -20.88 -3.73 15.11
CA TRP A 22 -20.15 -2.46 15.03
C TRP A 22 -19.10 -2.32 16.15
N ALA A 23 -19.41 -2.72 17.37
CA ALA A 23 -18.47 -2.71 18.48
C ALA A 23 -17.29 -3.66 18.23
N LEU A 24 -17.54 -4.86 17.71
CA LEU A 24 -16.49 -5.80 17.33
C LEU A 24 -15.58 -5.24 16.25
N GLN A 25 -16.16 -4.62 15.21
CA GLN A 25 -15.41 -3.98 14.15
C GLN A 25 -14.54 -2.83 14.68
N ALA A 26 -15.07 -2.01 15.57
CA ALA A 26 -14.32 -0.93 16.22
C ALA A 26 -13.14 -1.45 17.06
N VAL A 27 -13.36 -2.51 17.83
CA VAL A 27 -12.29 -3.15 18.63
C VAL A 27 -11.21 -3.74 17.73
N LEU A 28 -11.58 -4.43 16.65
CA LEU A 28 -10.63 -4.99 15.69
C LEU A 28 -9.84 -3.89 14.99
N ALA A 29 -10.49 -2.79 14.62
CA ALA A 29 -9.82 -1.65 13.99
C ALA A 29 -8.81 -0.98 14.94
N VAL A 30 -9.19 -0.77 16.21
CA VAL A 30 -8.29 -0.20 17.22
C VAL A 30 -7.14 -1.14 17.54
N ALA A 31 -7.41 -2.42 17.75
CA ALA A 31 -6.38 -3.43 18.01
C ALA A 31 -5.41 -3.54 16.83
N GLY A 32 -5.91 -3.58 15.59
CA GLY A 32 -5.10 -3.60 14.39
C GLY A 32 -4.20 -2.36 14.28
N ARG A 33 -4.74 -1.18 14.61
CA ARG A 33 -3.98 0.07 14.59
C ARG A 33 -2.89 0.15 15.67
N LEU A 34 -3.15 -0.41 16.85
CA LEU A 34 -2.16 -0.49 17.93
C LEU A 34 -1.02 -1.46 17.61
N VAL A 35 -1.35 -2.62 17.03
CA VAL A 35 -0.35 -3.61 16.58
C VAL A 35 0.48 -3.04 15.42
N ALA A 36 -0.14 -2.34 14.48
CA ALA A 36 0.55 -1.70 13.37
C ALA A 36 1.58 -0.70 13.88
N ARG A 37 1.19 0.22 14.77
CA ARG A 37 2.09 1.23 15.35
C ARG A 37 3.30 0.64 16.09
N ARG A 38 3.18 -0.56 16.66
CA ARG A 38 4.30 -1.23 17.35
C ARG A 38 5.28 -1.92 16.40
N LYS A 39 4.87 -2.17 15.15
CA LYS A 39 5.66 -2.87 14.13
C LYS A 39 6.16 -1.94 13.03
N ASP A 40 5.72 -0.68 13.04
CA ASP A 40 6.22 0.32 12.12
C ASP A 40 7.65 0.68 12.51
N GLU A 41 8.56 0.64 11.55
CA GLU A 41 9.97 0.95 11.73
C GLU A 41 10.43 1.92 10.65
N GLY A 42 11.24 2.88 11.05
CA GLY A 42 11.78 3.91 10.17
C GLY A 42 10.76 4.98 9.80
N ASP A 43 11.23 6.06 9.25
CA ASP A 43 10.46 7.15 8.67
C ASP A 43 10.91 7.41 7.21
N GLU A 44 10.40 8.45 6.58
CA GLU A 44 10.72 8.78 5.19
C GLU A 44 12.18 9.22 4.99
N SER A 45 12.91 9.48 6.06
CA SER A 45 14.33 9.86 6.06
C SER A 45 15.28 8.69 6.32
N THR A 46 14.77 7.49 6.61
CA THR A 46 15.59 6.31 6.89
C THR A 46 15.88 5.49 5.64
N ALA A 47 16.99 4.75 5.65
CA ALA A 47 17.37 3.85 4.56
C ALA A 47 16.48 2.60 4.47
N GLY A 48 15.72 2.30 5.54
CA GLY A 48 14.80 1.18 5.61
C GLY A 48 13.47 1.58 6.23
N ILE A 49 12.37 1.29 5.55
CA ILE A 49 11.02 1.61 5.99
C ILE A 49 10.21 0.33 6.12
N ARG A 50 9.52 0.18 7.24
CA ARG A 50 8.51 -0.87 7.41
C ARG A 50 7.20 -0.27 7.86
N ARG A 51 6.11 -0.66 7.19
CA ARG A 51 4.74 -0.28 7.56
C ARG A 51 3.84 -1.49 7.62
N VAL A 52 3.02 -1.51 8.65
CA VAL A 52 1.99 -2.54 8.84
C VAL A 52 0.64 -1.85 8.89
N VAL A 53 -0.24 -2.13 7.94
CA VAL A 53 -1.58 -1.53 7.86
C VAL A 53 -2.62 -2.62 7.86
N ALA A 54 -3.46 -2.66 8.89
CA ALA A 54 -4.51 -3.66 9.01
C ALA A 54 -5.79 -3.26 8.26
N LEU A 55 -6.18 -1.99 8.35
CA LEU A 55 -7.37 -1.43 7.71
C LEU A 55 -7.11 0.01 7.27
N GLY A 56 -7.61 0.38 6.09
CA GLY A 56 -7.50 1.74 5.57
C GLY A 56 -6.40 1.90 4.54
N GLY A 57 -5.62 2.98 4.63
CA GLY A 57 -4.56 3.28 3.67
C GLY A 57 -3.38 3.98 4.29
N VAL A 58 -2.24 3.88 3.60
CA VAL A 58 -1.01 4.59 3.93
C VAL A 58 -0.42 5.20 2.67
N GLU A 59 0.09 6.39 2.78
CA GLU A 59 0.89 7.05 1.75
C GLU A 59 2.29 7.28 2.27
N LEU A 60 3.29 6.91 1.47
CA LEU A 60 4.71 7.01 1.79
C LEU A 60 5.42 7.75 0.67
N ARG A 61 6.21 8.75 1.03
CA ARG A 61 7.04 9.53 0.11
C ARG A 61 8.47 9.60 0.63
N PRO A 62 9.23 8.50 0.51
CA PRO A 62 10.62 8.49 0.95
C PRO A 62 11.44 9.58 0.26
N GLN A 63 12.29 10.25 1.04
CA GLN A 63 13.18 11.29 0.54
C GLN A 63 14.66 10.96 0.77
N ASN A 64 14.94 9.81 1.39
CA ASN A 64 16.31 9.41 1.64
C ASN A 64 16.99 8.93 0.36
N PRO A 65 18.11 9.54 -0.05
CA PRO A 65 18.86 9.12 -1.22
C PRO A 65 19.55 7.75 -1.05
N GLU A 66 19.66 7.23 0.16
CA GLU A 66 20.22 5.91 0.48
C GLU A 66 19.12 4.87 0.78
N LEU A 67 17.89 5.11 0.34
CA LEU A 67 16.79 4.18 0.52
C LEU A 67 17.14 2.82 -0.11
N SER A 68 17.21 1.78 0.69
CA SER A 68 17.56 0.43 0.22
C SER A 68 16.44 -0.58 0.39
N ARG A 69 15.53 -0.34 1.35
CA ARG A 69 14.49 -1.33 1.65
C ARG A 69 13.18 -0.68 2.07
N VAL A 70 12.09 -1.15 1.46
CA VAL A 70 10.72 -0.82 1.88
C VAL A 70 9.95 -2.11 2.08
N ARG A 71 9.26 -2.25 3.21
CA ARG A 71 8.41 -3.39 3.51
C ARG A 71 7.01 -2.94 3.89
N LEU A 72 6.02 -3.47 3.18
CA LEU A 72 4.60 -3.20 3.37
C LEU A 72 3.89 -4.51 3.72
N ASP A 73 3.36 -4.59 4.94
CA ASP A 73 2.53 -5.70 5.40
C ASP A 73 1.06 -5.18 5.50
N LEU A 74 0.18 -5.57 4.56
CA LEU A 74 -1.19 -5.08 4.42
C LEU A 74 -2.20 -6.20 4.65
N LEU A 75 -3.22 -5.97 5.48
CA LEU A 75 -4.27 -6.96 5.71
C LEU A 75 -5.51 -6.70 4.85
N MET A 76 -6.23 -5.61 5.10
CA MET A 76 -7.37 -5.13 4.30
C MET A 76 -7.16 -3.65 4.03
N ALA A 77 -6.11 -3.33 3.29
CA ALA A 77 -5.59 -1.98 3.20
C ALA A 77 -4.99 -1.68 1.83
N GLY A 78 -4.91 -0.39 1.51
CA GLY A 78 -4.16 0.12 0.37
C GLY A 78 -2.88 0.83 0.80
N ALA A 79 -1.89 0.85 -0.09
CA ALA A 79 -0.71 1.67 0.09
C ALA A 79 -0.38 2.43 -1.18
N ARG A 80 0.09 3.65 -1.04
CA ARG A 80 0.71 4.42 -2.12
C ARG A 80 2.14 4.71 -1.74
N LEU A 81 3.07 4.28 -2.57
CA LEU A 81 4.49 4.50 -2.40
C LEU A 81 4.99 5.37 -3.55
N ASP A 82 5.50 6.53 -3.24
CA ASP A 82 6.04 7.48 -4.22
C ASP A 82 7.56 7.55 -4.09
N LEU A 83 8.26 6.95 -5.06
CA LEU A 83 9.73 6.90 -5.12
C LEU A 83 10.32 7.99 -6.03
N THR A 84 9.53 8.91 -6.53
CA THR A 84 10.00 9.92 -7.51
C THR A 84 11.08 10.84 -6.99
N ALA A 85 11.14 11.05 -5.66
CA ALA A 85 12.20 11.82 -5.00
C ALA A 85 13.47 11.01 -4.69
N VAL A 86 13.45 9.69 -4.92
CA VAL A 86 14.59 8.81 -4.63
C VAL A 86 15.46 8.70 -5.90
N PRO A 87 16.74 9.05 -5.84
CA PRO A 87 17.65 8.87 -6.97
C PRO A 87 17.95 7.38 -7.20
N LYS A 88 18.50 7.04 -8.36
CA LYS A 88 19.03 5.69 -8.60
C LYS A 88 20.15 5.38 -7.60
N VAL A 89 19.92 4.36 -6.78
CA VAL A 89 20.86 3.93 -5.75
C VAL A 89 21.71 2.78 -6.29
N PRO A 90 23.05 2.80 -6.12
CA PRO A 90 23.87 1.64 -6.41
C PRO A 90 23.38 0.44 -5.59
N GLY A 91 22.94 -0.61 -6.28
CA GLY A 91 22.34 -1.79 -5.64
C GLY A 91 20.80 -1.80 -5.62
N GLY A 92 20.14 -0.73 -6.07
CA GLY A 92 18.68 -0.64 -6.21
C GLY A 92 17.92 -0.64 -4.89
N VAL A 93 16.59 -0.54 -4.98
CA VAL A 93 15.65 -0.54 -3.85
C VAL A 93 14.91 -1.88 -3.78
N ASP A 94 14.88 -2.51 -2.60
CA ASP A 94 14.10 -3.71 -2.35
C ASP A 94 12.72 -3.35 -1.79
N LEU A 95 11.67 -3.63 -2.53
CA LEU A 95 10.29 -3.50 -2.09
C LEU A 95 9.68 -4.87 -1.81
N THR A 96 9.35 -5.14 -0.56
CA THR A 96 8.60 -6.34 -0.17
C THR A 96 7.17 -5.95 0.15
N VAL A 97 6.21 -6.51 -0.57
CA VAL A 97 4.78 -6.32 -0.34
C VAL A 97 4.17 -7.65 0.09
N ARG A 98 3.50 -7.65 1.23
CA ARG A 98 2.65 -8.75 1.67
C ARG A 98 1.25 -8.22 1.87
N ALA A 99 0.32 -8.63 1.03
CA ALA A 99 -1.04 -8.13 1.07
C ALA A 99 -2.06 -9.27 1.03
N LEU A 100 -2.99 -9.26 2.00
CA LEU A 100 -4.09 -10.23 2.02
C LEU A 100 -5.25 -9.75 1.14
N MET A 101 -5.70 -8.52 1.29
CA MET A 101 -6.72 -7.87 0.45
C MET A 101 -6.36 -6.40 0.25
N GLY A 102 -6.51 -5.91 -0.97
CA GLY A 102 -6.25 -4.51 -1.29
C GLY A 102 -5.27 -4.31 -2.43
N GLY A 103 -4.47 -3.24 -2.36
CA GLY A 103 -3.53 -2.94 -3.43
C GLY A 103 -2.45 -1.97 -3.02
N VAL A 104 -1.36 -2.01 -3.77
CA VAL A 104 -0.26 -1.06 -3.65
C VAL A 104 -0.06 -0.37 -4.98
N SER A 105 -0.11 0.96 -4.98
CA SER A 105 0.33 1.78 -6.11
C SER A 105 1.74 2.26 -5.83
N VAL A 106 2.65 1.95 -6.73
CA VAL A 106 4.06 2.34 -6.62
C VAL A 106 4.38 3.29 -7.76
N ARG A 107 4.67 4.53 -7.44
CA ARG A 107 5.13 5.52 -8.38
C ARG A 107 6.65 5.54 -8.43
N VAL A 108 7.21 5.31 -9.61
CA VAL A 108 8.65 5.27 -9.83
C VAL A 108 9.09 6.41 -10.75
N PRO A 109 10.34 6.87 -10.67
CA PRO A 109 10.91 7.76 -11.68
C PRO A 109 10.88 7.10 -13.07
N ALA A 110 10.74 7.91 -14.11
CA ALA A 110 10.83 7.45 -15.50
C ALA A 110 12.19 6.80 -15.80
N GLY A 111 12.19 5.79 -16.65
CA GLY A 111 13.41 5.10 -17.07
C GLY A 111 14.03 4.17 -16.04
N TRP A 112 13.30 3.81 -14.98
CA TRP A 112 13.76 2.79 -14.04
C TRP A 112 13.55 1.38 -14.59
N HIS A 113 14.53 0.51 -14.35
CA HIS A 113 14.45 -0.92 -14.60
C HIS A 113 13.86 -1.59 -13.36
N VAL A 114 12.71 -2.25 -13.54
CA VAL A 114 11.98 -2.88 -12.44
C VAL A 114 11.92 -4.39 -12.67
N TRP A 115 12.39 -5.11 -11.68
CA TRP A 115 12.22 -6.55 -11.59
C TRP A 115 11.11 -6.87 -10.58
N TRP A 116 10.30 -7.89 -10.85
CA TRP A 116 9.31 -8.35 -9.87
C TRP A 116 9.11 -9.85 -9.86
N ALA A 117 8.86 -10.38 -8.67
CA ALA A 117 8.36 -11.72 -8.44
C ALA A 117 7.06 -11.65 -7.65
N CYS A 118 6.03 -12.34 -8.13
CA CYS A 118 4.72 -12.40 -7.50
C CYS A 118 4.40 -13.84 -7.09
N ARG A 119 3.89 -14.01 -5.86
CA ARG A 119 3.40 -15.28 -5.33
C ARG A 119 1.99 -15.10 -4.80
N GLY A 120 1.17 -16.17 -4.93
CA GLY A 120 -0.21 -16.21 -4.43
C GLY A 120 -1.25 -15.85 -5.49
N ALA A 121 -2.45 -15.44 -5.02
CA ALA A 121 -3.58 -15.09 -5.89
C ALA A 121 -3.68 -13.58 -6.05
N GLY A 122 -2.78 -13.01 -6.84
CA GLY A 122 -2.68 -11.59 -7.13
C GLY A 122 -1.75 -11.35 -8.32
N GLY A 123 -1.40 -10.10 -8.56
CA GLY A 123 -0.54 -9.75 -9.69
C GLY A 123 0.21 -8.44 -9.50
N VAL A 124 1.27 -8.29 -10.28
CA VAL A 124 1.99 -7.04 -10.48
C VAL A 124 1.74 -6.59 -11.90
N GLY A 125 1.37 -5.34 -12.09
CA GLY A 125 1.10 -4.76 -13.39
C GLY A 125 1.71 -3.38 -13.54
N VAL A 126 1.97 -3.00 -14.78
CA VAL A 126 2.45 -1.67 -15.15
C VAL A 126 1.28 -0.89 -15.73
N ALA A 127 1.07 0.34 -15.29
CA ALA A 127 0.03 1.22 -15.79
C ALA A 127 0.28 1.54 -17.27
N GLU A 128 -0.79 1.70 -18.02
CA GLU A 128 -0.71 2.07 -19.44
C GLU A 128 -0.01 3.43 -19.58
N GLY A 129 0.98 3.49 -20.48
CA GLY A 129 1.78 4.71 -20.71
C GLY A 129 2.86 4.98 -19.65
N ALA A 130 3.06 4.09 -18.68
CA ALA A 130 4.14 4.26 -17.72
C ALA A 130 5.50 3.92 -18.37
N ASP A 131 6.47 4.82 -18.20
CA ASP A 131 7.85 4.66 -18.67
C ASP A 131 8.66 3.83 -17.64
N VAL A 132 8.29 2.56 -17.54
CA VAL A 132 8.92 1.56 -16.66
C VAL A 132 9.40 0.41 -17.50
N PHE A 133 10.67 0.06 -17.38
CA PHE A 133 11.27 -1.05 -18.11
C PHE A 133 11.28 -2.31 -17.23
N HIS A 134 10.58 -3.34 -17.67
CA HIS A 134 10.72 -4.66 -17.05
C HIS A 134 12.10 -5.26 -17.37
N THR A 135 12.74 -5.84 -16.37
CA THR A 135 14.00 -6.56 -16.53
C THR A 135 13.95 -7.94 -15.88
N ASP A 136 14.56 -8.92 -16.52
CA ASP A 136 14.76 -10.27 -15.95
C ASP A 136 16.00 -10.33 -15.05
N ASP A 137 16.87 -9.31 -15.10
CA ASP A 137 18.04 -9.22 -14.24
C ASP A 137 17.69 -8.56 -12.89
N GLU A 138 17.48 -9.41 -11.88
CA GLU A 138 17.20 -8.96 -10.52
C GLU A 138 18.31 -8.09 -9.93
N ARG A 139 19.57 -8.39 -10.25
CA ARG A 139 20.73 -7.69 -9.67
C ARG A 139 20.96 -6.31 -10.30
N GLY A 140 20.62 -6.18 -11.58
CA GLY A 140 20.74 -4.92 -12.32
C GLY A 140 19.51 -4.02 -12.20
N ALA A 141 18.46 -4.45 -11.50
CA ALA A 141 17.24 -3.68 -11.36
C ALA A 141 17.39 -2.48 -10.41
N ASP A 142 16.84 -1.34 -10.80
CA ASP A 142 16.74 -0.14 -9.95
C ASP A 142 15.71 -0.34 -8.81
N LEU A 143 14.66 -1.13 -9.07
CA LEU A 143 13.65 -1.54 -8.10
C LEU A 143 13.38 -3.04 -8.21
N ARG A 144 13.46 -3.74 -7.09
CA ARG A 144 13.09 -5.16 -6.98
C ARG A 144 11.81 -5.29 -6.15
N VAL A 145 10.76 -5.83 -6.75
CA VAL A 145 9.45 -6.01 -6.11
C VAL A 145 9.23 -7.49 -5.79
N HIS A 146 9.22 -7.83 -4.52
CA HIS A 146 8.83 -9.13 -4.01
C HIS A 146 7.40 -9.04 -3.47
N ALA A 147 6.43 -9.63 -4.16
CA ALA A 147 5.02 -9.51 -3.85
C ALA A 147 4.42 -10.87 -3.44
N ASP A 148 4.04 -11.01 -2.17
CA ASP A 148 3.25 -12.12 -1.64
C ASP A 148 1.80 -11.64 -1.51
N LEU A 149 0.93 -11.98 -2.47
CA LEU A 149 -0.39 -11.40 -2.63
C LEU A 149 -1.48 -12.46 -2.51
N LEU A 150 -2.54 -12.14 -1.74
CA LEU A 150 -3.77 -12.92 -1.70
C LEU A 150 -4.95 -11.97 -1.89
N PHE A 151 -5.62 -12.04 -3.05
CA PHE A 151 -6.68 -11.09 -3.46
C PHE A 151 -6.23 -9.63 -3.46
N ALA A 152 -5.00 -9.39 -3.89
CA ALA A 152 -4.37 -8.09 -3.89
C ALA A 152 -3.60 -7.86 -5.19
N GLY A 153 -3.20 -6.60 -5.45
CA GLY A 153 -2.41 -6.24 -6.62
C GLY A 153 -1.36 -5.17 -6.31
N VAL A 154 -0.31 -5.15 -7.14
CA VAL A 154 0.68 -4.07 -7.15
C VAL A 154 0.65 -3.42 -8.53
N GLY A 155 0.36 -2.12 -8.57
CA GLY A 155 0.41 -1.30 -9.78
C GLY A 155 1.68 -0.46 -9.78
N LEU A 156 2.42 -0.50 -10.88
CA LEU A 156 3.58 0.36 -11.13
C LEU A 156 3.17 1.49 -12.06
N GLU A 157 3.46 2.72 -11.68
CA GLU A 157 3.17 3.92 -12.48
C GLU A 157 4.37 4.87 -12.45
N THR A 158 4.52 5.70 -13.48
CA THR A 158 5.49 6.79 -13.48
C THR A 158 4.84 8.09 -13.06
N ALA A 159 5.64 9.03 -12.55
CA ALA A 159 5.18 10.40 -12.39
C ALA A 159 4.71 10.93 -13.76
N PRO A 160 3.61 11.72 -13.82
CA PRO A 160 3.28 12.43 -15.03
C PRO A 160 4.52 13.22 -15.47
N GLN A 161 4.94 13.03 -16.71
CA GLN A 161 5.90 13.96 -17.30
C GLN A 161 5.22 15.34 -17.32
N ASP A 162 5.79 16.30 -16.59
CA ASP A 162 5.39 17.68 -16.76
C ASP A 162 5.78 18.08 -18.19
N ASP A 163 4.82 18.04 -19.11
CA ASP A 163 4.95 18.56 -20.49
C ASP A 163 5.07 20.09 -20.51
N SER A 164 5.79 20.65 -19.53
CA SER A 164 6.01 22.10 -19.40
C SER A 164 7.12 22.63 -20.34
N TRP A 165 7.58 21.84 -21.33
CA TRP A 165 8.49 22.31 -22.37
C TRP A 165 7.73 22.71 -23.64
N GLY A 166 6.85 23.72 -23.52
CA GLY A 166 6.11 24.16 -24.71
C GLY A 166 5.25 25.40 -24.49
N ARG A 167 5.81 26.47 -23.95
CA ARG A 167 5.27 27.83 -24.19
C ARG A 167 6.36 28.88 -24.10
#